data_1ae641738eb55209c837a4c562b4eb77
#
_entry.id   1ae641738eb55209c837a4c562b4eb77
#
_cell.length_a   1.000
_cell.length_b   1.000
_cell.length_c   1.000
_cell.angle_alpha   90.00
_cell.angle_beta   90.00
_cell.angle_gamma   90.00
#
_symmetry.space_group_name_H-M   'P 1'
#
loop_
_entity.id
_entity.type
_entity.pdbx_description
1 polymer ?
#
loop_
_entity_poly.entity_id
_entity_poly.type
_entity_poly.pdbx_seq_one_letter_code
_entity_poly.pdbx_strand_id
1 'polypeptide(L)'
;MLRTSDACTFFFYVIPNLMNSIAVLWMESDLDLRTLTSSNGFSLKKSIFFLLCYFCIFSNIWAGMILAAYLGSILVIGTASALRKKKSFRIWFTENSMVLLLLALWLLSQVFELNGYRAMEATENRTLEIRETILLIPSILRSMNRRYLITTGVLLLGGLAALMRSKDRSVLHMVGIWTLAGFFCVLYLILSCAKVGPSYIRRPDVFYGLFFFLTVIVLMTGSALVKRVSFLKLVMPLVLVIILSDCNSPGRTWGYSTVHGISPRIVNNINNDIVDQLKEAERNCMDSVRIFIPKMEGIDNGLYNVRGNEIVGETMWKLGVLEKNIIVEELVPSEDKNYLLETGPLS
;
A
#
# COMPACT_ATOMS: atom_id res chain seq x y z
N MET A 1 11.78 -1.45 1.23
CA MET A 1 10.47 -1.25 1.87
C MET A 1 9.46 -2.36 1.58
N LEU A 2 9.35 -2.83 0.36
CA LEU A 2 8.41 -3.88 -0.03
C LEU A 2 9.18 -5.19 -0.28
N ARG A 3 9.77 -5.75 0.77
CA ARG A 3 10.43 -7.06 0.70
C ARG A 3 9.43 -8.09 1.21
N THR A 4 8.85 -8.86 0.30
CA THR A 4 7.95 -9.94 0.63
C THR A 4 8.43 -11.23 -0.03
N SER A 5 8.38 -12.33 0.69
CA SER A 5 8.61 -13.67 0.16
C SER A 5 7.32 -14.31 -0.35
N ASP A 6 6.19 -13.66 -0.13
CA ASP A 6 4.87 -14.15 -0.52
C ASP A 6 4.45 -13.54 -1.87
N ALA A 7 4.22 -14.39 -2.86
CA ALA A 7 3.77 -13.99 -4.19
C ALA A 7 2.43 -13.24 -4.15
N CYS A 8 1.51 -13.67 -3.29
CA CYS A 8 0.21 -13.02 -3.12
C CYS A 8 0.37 -11.57 -2.68
N THR A 9 1.14 -11.33 -1.61
CA THR A 9 1.46 -9.97 -1.14
C THR A 9 2.16 -9.14 -2.21
N PHE A 10 3.06 -9.75 -3.00
CA PHE A 10 3.75 -9.06 -4.08
C PHE A 10 2.76 -8.56 -5.15
N PHE A 11 1.88 -9.43 -5.65
CA PHE A 11 0.92 -9.07 -6.69
C PHE A 11 -0.19 -8.14 -6.17
N PHE A 12 -0.66 -8.32 -4.94
CA PHE A 12 -1.78 -7.53 -4.42
C PHE A 12 -1.37 -6.18 -3.82
N TYR A 13 -0.12 -6.00 -3.39
CA TYR A 13 0.31 -4.77 -2.73
C TYR A 13 1.52 -4.11 -3.38
N VAL A 14 2.57 -4.88 -3.72
CA VAL A 14 3.80 -4.28 -4.26
C VAL A 14 3.58 -3.72 -5.65
N ILE A 15 3.08 -4.55 -6.58
CA ILE A 15 2.82 -4.14 -7.95
C ILE A 15 1.83 -2.97 -8.02
N PRO A 16 0.65 -3.02 -7.37
CA PRO A 16 -0.28 -1.90 -7.37
C PRO A 16 0.31 -0.59 -6.85
N ASN A 17 1.07 -0.64 -5.76
CA ASN A 17 1.72 0.54 -5.21
C ASN A 17 2.74 1.15 -6.19
N LEU A 18 3.56 0.33 -6.84
CA LEU A 18 4.50 0.78 -7.86
C LEU A 18 3.80 1.35 -9.09
N MET A 19 2.76 0.66 -9.60
CA MET A 19 1.99 1.13 -10.77
C MET A 19 1.34 2.49 -10.51
N ASN A 20 0.72 2.67 -9.34
CA ASN A 20 0.14 3.95 -8.94
C ASN A 20 1.21 5.05 -8.84
N SER A 21 2.37 4.74 -8.26
CA SER A 21 3.49 5.69 -8.19
C SER A 21 4.00 6.09 -9.58
N ILE A 22 4.13 5.12 -10.49
CA ILE A 22 4.53 5.37 -11.88
C ILE A 22 3.49 6.22 -12.60
N ALA A 23 2.19 5.94 -12.44
CA ALA A 23 1.13 6.70 -13.07
C ALA A 23 1.15 8.18 -12.63
N VAL A 24 1.36 8.43 -11.33
CA VAL A 24 1.48 9.79 -10.77
C VAL A 24 2.71 10.51 -11.32
N LEU A 25 3.88 9.87 -11.33
CA LEU A 25 5.11 10.47 -11.85
C LEU A 25 5.01 10.72 -13.36
N TRP A 26 4.37 9.82 -14.11
CA TRP A 26 4.15 10.02 -15.54
C TRP A 26 3.23 11.21 -15.81
N MET A 27 2.10 11.33 -15.08
CA MET A 27 1.20 12.48 -15.21
C MET A 27 1.87 13.81 -14.82
N GLU A 28 2.79 13.79 -13.83
CA GLU A 28 3.55 14.97 -13.46
C GLU A 28 4.55 15.38 -14.54
N SER A 29 5.23 14.40 -15.16
CA SER A 29 6.21 14.66 -16.21
C SER A 29 5.57 15.12 -17.52
N ASP A 30 4.27 14.85 -17.73
CA ASP A 30 3.55 15.09 -18.97
C ASP A 30 2.16 15.69 -18.73
N LEU A 31 2.08 17.00 -18.79
CA LEU A 31 0.85 17.76 -18.53
C LEU A 31 -0.28 17.47 -19.53
N ASP A 32 0.05 17.01 -20.74
CA ASP A 32 -0.96 16.62 -21.75
C ASP A 32 -1.84 15.45 -21.29
N LEU A 33 -1.35 14.64 -20.36
CA LEU A 33 -2.11 13.52 -19.80
C LEU A 33 -3.27 13.96 -18.88
N ARG A 34 -3.34 15.25 -18.52
CA ARG A 34 -4.43 15.79 -17.69
C ARG A 34 -5.72 16.03 -18.47
N THR A 35 -5.65 16.06 -19.79
CA THR A 35 -6.78 16.34 -20.68
C THR A 35 -7.14 15.11 -21.51
N LEU A 36 -8.44 14.84 -21.70
CA LEU A 36 -8.90 13.76 -22.59
C LEU A 36 -8.58 14.03 -24.05
N THR A 37 -8.82 15.27 -24.49
CA THR A 37 -8.64 15.68 -25.88
C THR A 37 -7.51 16.70 -25.99
N SER A 38 -6.58 16.45 -26.91
CA SER A 38 -5.63 17.46 -27.38
C SER A 38 -6.05 17.94 -28.78
N SER A 39 -5.38 18.96 -29.31
CA SER A 39 -5.58 19.43 -30.70
C SER A 39 -5.49 18.30 -31.74
N ASN A 40 -4.81 17.19 -31.42
CA ASN A 40 -4.58 16.05 -32.32
C ASN A 40 -5.46 14.82 -32.00
N GLY A 41 -6.50 14.96 -31.16
CA GLY A 41 -7.36 13.85 -30.77
C GLY A 41 -6.82 12.97 -29.63
N PHE A 42 -7.46 11.79 -29.44
CA PHE A 42 -7.07 10.82 -28.42
C PHE A 42 -5.87 9.99 -28.91
N SER A 43 -4.70 10.21 -28.33
CA SER A 43 -3.45 9.56 -28.76
C SER A 43 -3.24 8.19 -28.12
N LEU A 44 -2.47 7.31 -28.79
CA LEU A 44 -2.06 6.00 -28.23
C LEU A 44 -1.46 6.13 -26.82
N LYS A 45 -0.65 7.19 -26.58
CA LYS A 45 -0.07 7.51 -25.29
C LYS A 45 -1.14 7.70 -24.20
N LYS A 46 -2.20 8.46 -24.51
CA LYS A 46 -3.33 8.66 -23.59
C LYS A 46 -4.11 7.38 -23.33
N SER A 47 -4.27 6.54 -24.36
CA SER A 47 -4.90 5.22 -24.22
C SER A 47 -4.12 4.32 -23.27
N ILE A 48 -2.81 4.22 -23.43
CA ILE A 48 -1.93 3.42 -22.57
C ILE A 48 -1.97 3.97 -21.13
N PHE A 49 -1.88 5.30 -20.98
CA PHE A 49 -1.95 5.94 -19.67
C PHE A 49 -3.30 5.68 -18.98
N PHE A 50 -4.42 5.82 -19.71
CA PHE A 50 -5.76 5.55 -19.19
C PHE A 50 -5.90 4.09 -18.76
N LEU A 51 -5.39 3.14 -19.57
CA LEU A 51 -5.40 1.72 -19.23
C LEU A 51 -4.58 1.43 -17.97
N LEU A 52 -3.39 2.04 -17.84
CA LEU A 52 -2.58 1.95 -16.63
C LEU A 52 -3.36 2.46 -15.41
N CYS A 53 -3.96 3.65 -15.50
CA CYS A 53 -4.75 4.23 -14.42
C CYS A 53 -5.97 3.37 -14.05
N TYR A 54 -6.63 2.76 -15.06
CA TYR A 54 -7.73 1.82 -14.83
C TYR A 54 -7.27 0.65 -13.96
N PHE A 55 -6.18 -0.01 -14.32
CA PHE A 55 -5.61 -1.08 -13.49
C PHE A 55 -5.17 -0.59 -12.10
N CYS A 56 -4.59 0.61 -12.01
CA CYS A 56 -4.23 1.22 -10.73
C CYS A 56 -5.44 1.37 -9.79
N ILE A 57 -6.55 1.89 -10.32
CA ILE A 57 -7.77 2.19 -9.56
C ILE A 57 -8.44 0.91 -9.05
N PHE A 58 -8.51 -0.14 -9.89
CA PHE A 58 -9.22 -1.37 -9.57
C PHE A 58 -8.33 -2.48 -9.01
N SER A 59 -7.04 -2.22 -8.76
CA SER A 59 -6.11 -3.22 -8.24
C SER A 59 -6.16 -3.41 -6.72
N ASN A 60 -6.10 -2.34 -5.97
CA ASN A 60 -6.08 -2.34 -4.51
C ASN A 60 -6.50 -0.98 -3.96
N ILE A 61 -7.40 -0.99 -2.98
CA ILE A 61 -7.96 0.23 -2.37
C ILE A 61 -6.89 1.15 -1.76
N TRP A 62 -5.89 0.57 -1.07
CA TRP A 62 -4.80 1.32 -0.44
C TRP A 62 -3.82 1.91 -1.46
N ALA A 63 -3.54 1.17 -2.53
CA ALA A 63 -2.67 1.63 -3.60
C ALA A 63 -3.36 2.67 -4.48
N GLY A 64 -4.62 2.46 -4.85
CA GLY A 64 -5.42 3.38 -5.67
C GLY A 64 -5.57 4.78 -5.06
N MET A 65 -5.44 4.89 -3.73
CA MET A 65 -5.39 6.16 -3.02
C MET A 65 -4.22 7.05 -3.46
N ILE A 66 -3.06 6.49 -3.84
CA ILE A 66 -1.89 7.28 -4.27
C ILE A 66 -2.25 8.13 -5.49
N LEU A 67 -2.84 7.49 -6.51
CA LEU A 67 -3.31 8.19 -7.69
C LEU A 67 -4.41 9.20 -7.34
N ALA A 68 -5.43 8.79 -6.57
CA ALA A 68 -6.56 9.65 -6.20
C ALA A 68 -6.14 10.88 -5.38
N ALA A 69 -5.25 10.73 -4.42
CA ALA A 69 -4.74 11.84 -3.61
C ALA A 69 -4.00 12.87 -4.47
N TYR A 70 -3.19 12.41 -5.43
CA TYR A 70 -2.50 13.29 -6.37
C TYR A 70 -3.48 14.00 -7.31
N LEU A 71 -4.44 13.28 -7.91
CA LEU A 71 -5.48 13.84 -8.77
C LEU A 71 -6.33 14.88 -8.02
N GLY A 72 -6.72 14.57 -6.78
CA GLY A 72 -7.45 15.49 -5.90
C GLY A 72 -6.68 16.77 -5.62
N SER A 73 -5.36 16.67 -5.38
CA SER A 73 -4.51 17.83 -5.12
C SER A 73 -4.38 18.75 -6.33
N ILE A 74 -4.19 18.17 -7.53
CA ILE A 74 -4.18 18.92 -8.80
C ILE A 74 -5.53 19.63 -8.98
N LEU A 75 -6.63 18.94 -8.77
CA LEU A 75 -7.96 19.49 -8.99
C LEU A 75 -8.22 20.67 -8.04
N VAL A 76 -7.91 20.54 -6.76
CA VAL A 76 -8.09 21.60 -5.75
C VAL A 76 -7.24 22.83 -6.09
N ILE A 77 -5.96 22.66 -6.34
CA ILE A 77 -5.05 23.76 -6.65
C ILE A 77 -5.38 24.38 -8.03
N GLY A 78 -5.70 23.53 -9.01
CA GLY A 78 -6.14 23.97 -10.34
C GLY A 78 -7.42 24.78 -10.28
N THR A 79 -8.40 24.34 -9.50
CA THR A 79 -9.67 25.06 -9.29
C THR A 79 -9.43 26.40 -8.60
N ALA A 80 -8.64 26.43 -7.52
CA ALA A 80 -8.30 27.68 -6.83
C ALA A 80 -7.61 28.69 -7.78
N SER A 81 -6.71 28.19 -8.64
CA SER A 81 -6.04 29.03 -9.66
C SER A 81 -7.04 29.54 -10.72
N ALA A 82 -7.94 28.68 -11.20
CA ALA A 82 -8.94 29.03 -12.20
C ALA A 82 -9.91 30.10 -11.66
N LEU A 83 -10.35 29.98 -10.41
CA LEU A 83 -11.20 30.96 -9.74
C LEU A 83 -10.50 32.33 -9.62
N ARG A 84 -9.24 32.34 -9.19
CA ARG A 84 -8.45 33.58 -9.09
C ARG A 84 -8.26 34.26 -10.44
N LYS A 85 -8.07 33.47 -11.51
CA LYS A 85 -7.90 33.97 -12.89
C LYS A 85 -9.23 34.23 -13.62
N LYS A 86 -10.37 34.02 -12.96
CA LYS A 86 -11.73 34.13 -13.54
C LYS A 86 -11.88 33.33 -14.85
N LYS A 87 -11.27 32.14 -14.92
CA LYS A 87 -11.41 31.25 -16.09
C LYS A 87 -12.85 30.77 -16.23
N SER A 88 -13.33 30.63 -17.48
CA SER A 88 -14.62 30.00 -17.76
C SER A 88 -14.64 28.56 -17.28
N PHE A 89 -15.79 28.11 -16.73
CA PHE A 89 -16.00 26.72 -16.30
C PHE A 89 -15.72 25.70 -17.41
N ARG A 90 -16.11 26.03 -18.65
CA ARG A 90 -15.88 25.17 -19.82
C ARG A 90 -14.38 24.93 -20.05
N ILE A 91 -13.56 25.98 -19.97
CA ILE A 91 -12.11 25.87 -20.15
C ILE A 91 -11.51 25.03 -19.02
N TRP A 92 -11.86 25.34 -17.77
CA TRP A 92 -11.39 24.58 -16.60
C TRP A 92 -11.76 23.09 -16.70
N PHE A 93 -13.01 22.77 -17.08
CA PHE A 93 -13.48 21.39 -17.26
C PHE A 93 -12.69 20.64 -18.32
N THR A 94 -12.47 21.28 -19.48
CA THR A 94 -11.67 20.66 -20.56
C THR A 94 -10.23 20.40 -20.14
N GLU A 95 -9.59 21.37 -19.44
CA GLU A 95 -8.21 21.24 -18.95
C GLU A 95 -8.05 20.12 -17.91
N ASN A 96 -9.09 19.73 -17.19
CA ASN A 96 -9.07 18.74 -16.13
C ASN A 96 -9.92 17.49 -16.44
N SER A 97 -10.32 17.29 -17.67
CA SER A 97 -11.28 16.25 -18.06
C SER A 97 -10.80 14.82 -17.74
N MET A 98 -9.54 14.51 -17.95
CA MET A 98 -8.94 13.21 -17.59
C MET A 98 -8.90 13.04 -16.06
N VAL A 99 -8.50 14.09 -15.34
CA VAL A 99 -8.43 14.08 -13.87
C VAL A 99 -9.80 13.81 -13.27
N LEU A 100 -10.84 14.49 -13.78
CA LEU A 100 -12.23 14.30 -13.33
C LEU A 100 -12.74 12.89 -13.63
N LEU A 101 -12.45 12.36 -14.83
CA LEU A 101 -12.85 11.01 -15.21
C LEU A 101 -12.18 9.96 -14.29
N LEU A 102 -10.87 10.07 -14.06
CA LEU A 102 -10.15 9.13 -13.20
C LEU A 102 -10.60 9.19 -11.74
N LEU A 103 -10.89 10.39 -11.21
CA LEU A 103 -11.46 10.55 -9.87
C LEU A 103 -12.87 9.95 -9.77
N ALA A 104 -13.70 10.11 -10.80
CA ALA A 104 -15.03 9.50 -10.85
C ALA A 104 -14.94 7.96 -10.84
N LEU A 105 -14.02 7.39 -11.63
CA LEU A 105 -13.76 5.95 -11.63
C LEU A 105 -13.24 5.46 -10.28
N TRP A 106 -12.35 6.23 -9.63
CA TRP A 106 -11.88 5.89 -8.31
C TRP A 106 -13.00 5.93 -7.26
N LEU A 107 -13.87 6.95 -7.28
CA LEU A 107 -15.04 6.98 -6.39
C LEU A 107 -15.96 5.78 -6.63
N LEU A 108 -16.17 5.41 -7.89
CA LEU A 108 -16.94 4.22 -8.24
C LEU A 108 -16.30 2.94 -7.68
N SER A 109 -14.96 2.80 -7.77
CA SER A 109 -14.25 1.66 -7.18
C SER A 109 -14.42 1.61 -5.65
N GLN A 110 -14.44 2.78 -4.96
CA GLN A 110 -14.71 2.82 -3.51
C GLN A 110 -16.12 2.31 -3.17
N VAL A 111 -17.13 2.65 -3.99
CA VAL A 111 -18.50 2.17 -3.80
C VAL A 111 -18.56 0.64 -3.94
N PHE A 112 -17.88 0.07 -4.92
CA PHE A 112 -17.81 -1.38 -5.08
C PHE A 112 -17.10 -2.06 -3.91
N GLU A 113 -15.98 -1.52 -3.46
CA GLU A 113 -15.24 -2.07 -2.31
C GLU A 113 -16.05 -1.99 -1.00
N LEU A 114 -16.74 -0.87 -0.76
CA LEU A 114 -17.57 -0.69 0.44
C LEU A 114 -18.77 -1.65 0.48
N ASN A 115 -19.27 -2.08 -0.68
CA ASN A 115 -20.36 -3.06 -0.79
C ASN A 115 -19.83 -4.49 -0.99
N GLY A 116 -18.52 -4.68 -1.04
CA GLY A 116 -17.90 -6.00 -1.16
C GLY A 116 -17.99 -6.81 0.14
N TYR A 117 -18.06 -8.13 0.02
CA TYR A 117 -18.16 -9.05 1.17
C TYR A 117 -17.10 -8.79 2.25
N ARG A 118 -15.84 -8.54 1.86
CA ARG A 118 -14.74 -8.24 2.80
C ARG A 118 -14.97 -6.96 3.61
N ALA A 119 -15.52 -5.93 2.98
CA ALA A 119 -15.82 -4.68 3.68
C ALA A 119 -16.99 -4.86 4.63
N MET A 120 -18.02 -5.59 4.23
CA MET A 120 -19.16 -5.90 5.09
C MET A 120 -18.72 -6.67 6.32
N GLU A 121 -17.96 -7.77 6.16
CA GLU A 121 -17.42 -8.57 7.26
C GLU A 121 -16.47 -7.76 8.17
N ALA A 122 -15.57 -6.97 7.58
CA ALA A 122 -14.61 -6.18 8.35
C ALA A 122 -15.25 -5.01 9.09
N THR A 123 -16.42 -4.50 8.63
CA THR A 123 -17.07 -3.31 9.18
C THR A 123 -18.32 -3.61 9.99
N GLU A 124 -18.79 -4.86 9.97
CA GLU A 124 -19.94 -5.29 10.75
C GLU A 124 -19.66 -5.07 12.24
N ASN A 125 -20.55 -4.30 12.88
CA ASN A 125 -20.48 -3.96 14.31
C ASN A 125 -19.24 -3.16 14.77
N ARG A 126 -18.43 -2.58 13.86
CA ARG A 126 -17.30 -1.74 14.27
C ARG A 126 -17.66 -0.26 14.30
N THR A 127 -17.32 0.39 15.40
CA THR A 127 -17.37 1.85 15.55
C THR A 127 -16.15 2.47 14.83
N LEU A 128 -16.26 3.74 14.48
CA LEU A 128 -15.18 4.47 13.80
C LEU A 128 -14.11 4.90 14.83
N GLU A 129 -12.98 4.20 14.87
CA GLU A 129 -11.92 4.37 15.88
C GLU A 129 -10.81 5.34 15.41
N ILE A 130 -11.19 6.58 15.07
CA ILE A 130 -10.27 7.61 14.55
C ILE A 130 -9.17 7.94 15.56
N ARG A 131 -9.54 8.13 16.83
CA ARG A 131 -8.58 8.49 17.90
C ARG A 131 -7.50 7.43 18.06
N GLU A 132 -7.89 6.16 18.09
CA GLU A 132 -6.97 5.03 18.24
C GLU A 132 -6.03 4.92 17.06
N THR A 133 -6.56 5.08 15.83
CA THR A 133 -5.76 5.10 14.61
C THR A 133 -4.70 6.21 14.65
N ILE A 134 -5.07 7.43 15.06
CA ILE A 134 -4.12 8.55 15.17
C ILE A 134 -3.05 8.26 16.24
N LEU A 135 -3.42 7.68 17.36
CA LEU A 135 -2.49 7.35 18.44
C LEU A 135 -1.45 6.29 18.06
N LEU A 136 -1.70 5.50 17.02
CA LEU A 136 -0.72 4.54 16.49
C LEU A 136 0.39 5.19 15.64
N ILE A 137 0.16 6.35 15.03
CA ILE A 137 1.14 7.03 14.16
C ILE A 137 2.48 7.28 14.87
N PRO A 138 2.54 7.80 16.12
CA PRO A 138 3.81 7.95 16.84
C PRO A 138 4.56 6.63 17.05
N SER A 139 3.85 5.52 17.21
CA SER A 139 4.48 4.20 17.36
C SER A 139 5.17 3.76 16.07
N ILE A 140 4.57 4.06 14.90
CA ILE A 140 5.16 3.80 13.59
C ILE A 140 6.44 4.64 13.43
N LEU A 141 6.39 5.93 13.73
CA LEU A 141 7.55 6.80 13.64
C LEU A 141 8.70 6.34 14.58
N ARG A 142 8.37 5.87 15.79
CA ARG A 142 9.37 5.33 16.72
C ARG A 142 10.02 4.02 16.25
N SER A 143 9.29 3.21 15.46
CA SER A 143 9.81 1.97 14.91
C SER A 143 10.73 2.18 13.71
N MET A 144 10.74 3.39 13.12
CA MET A 144 11.60 3.72 12.00
C MET A 144 13.05 3.95 12.43
N ASN A 145 13.97 3.70 11.49
CA ASN A 145 15.38 3.99 11.71
C ASN A 145 15.58 5.49 11.98
N ARG A 146 16.19 5.82 13.13
CA ARG A 146 16.44 7.23 13.54
C ARG A 146 17.28 8.00 12.53
N ARG A 147 18.28 7.35 11.89
CA ARG A 147 19.12 7.99 10.86
C ARG A 147 18.29 8.41 9.67
N TYR A 148 17.38 7.54 9.24
CA TYR A 148 16.43 7.87 8.15
C TYR A 148 15.57 9.09 8.52
N LEU A 149 14.99 9.11 9.72
CA LEU A 149 14.13 10.22 10.17
C LEU A 149 14.90 11.54 10.25
N ILE A 150 16.13 11.52 10.83
CA ILE A 150 16.98 12.71 10.94
C ILE A 150 17.35 13.23 9.55
N THR A 151 17.82 12.35 8.66
CA THR A 151 18.22 12.74 7.30
C THR A 151 17.05 13.31 6.51
N THR A 152 15.88 12.65 6.58
CA THR A 152 14.64 13.13 5.97
C THR A 152 14.26 14.51 6.51
N GLY A 153 14.30 14.69 7.83
CA GLY A 153 14.01 15.98 8.47
C GLY A 153 14.97 17.09 8.04
N VAL A 154 16.27 16.82 8.01
CA VAL A 154 17.29 17.81 7.57
C VAL A 154 17.10 18.19 6.11
N LEU A 155 16.88 17.22 5.22
CA LEU A 155 16.66 17.48 3.79
C LEU A 155 15.36 18.25 3.55
N LEU A 156 14.31 17.93 4.28
CA LEU A 156 13.02 18.61 4.18
C LEU A 156 13.13 20.06 4.68
N LEU A 157 13.57 20.26 5.91
CA LEU A 157 13.62 21.61 6.52
C LEU A 157 14.67 22.50 5.85
N GLY A 158 15.87 21.97 5.62
CA GLY A 158 16.94 22.69 4.93
C GLY A 158 16.57 23.00 3.48
N GLY A 159 15.92 22.05 2.79
CA GLY A 159 15.44 22.24 1.44
C GLY A 159 14.33 23.27 1.32
N LEU A 160 13.35 23.24 2.22
CA LEU A 160 12.30 24.27 2.28
C LEU A 160 12.89 25.65 2.54
N ALA A 161 13.83 25.78 3.47
CA ALA A 161 14.52 27.05 3.71
C ALA A 161 15.31 27.53 2.46
N ALA A 162 15.95 26.62 1.75
CA ALA A 162 16.63 26.92 0.49
C ALA A 162 15.66 27.40 -0.61
N LEU A 163 14.51 26.73 -0.76
CA LEU A 163 13.45 27.08 -1.71
C LEU A 163 12.83 28.44 -1.40
N MET A 164 12.48 28.71 -0.14
CA MET A 164 11.93 29.99 0.26
C MET A 164 12.89 31.15 -0.06
N ARG A 165 14.20 30.92 0.13
CA ARG A 165 15.22 31.93 -0.20
C ARG A 165 15.48 32.08 -1.71
N SER A 166 15.30 31.02 -2.50
CA SER A 166 15.50 31.08 -3.97
C SER A 166 14.35 31.80 -4.67
N LYS A 167 13.18 31.92 -4.03
CA LYS A 167 11.94 32.46 -4.60
C LYS A 167 11.48 31.73 -5.88
N ASP A 168 11.91 30.49 -6.05
CA ASP A 168 11.46 29.63 -7.17
C ASP A 168 10.01 29.20 -6.95
N ARG A 169 9.11 30.04 -7.49
CA ARG A 169 7.66 29.85 -7.34
C ARG A 169 7.16 28.58 -8.02
N SER A 170 7.83 28.13 -9.08
CA SER A 170 7.43 26.90 -9.80
C SER A 170 7.64 25.68 -8.93
N VAL A 171 8.84 25.52 -8.36
CA VAL A 171 9.15 24.40 -7.48
C VAL A 171 8.32 24.45 -6.17
N LEU A 172 8.12 25.66 -5.61
CA LEU A 172 7.25 25.82 -4.44
C LEU A 172 5.80 25.39 -4.71
N HIS A 173 5.29 25.72 -5.89
CA HIS A 173 3.95 25.31 -6.32
C HIS A 173 3.85 23.78 -6.44
N MET A 174 4.85 23.14 -7.06
CA MET A 174 4.92 21.68 -7.17
C MET A 174 5.00 21.02 -5.79
N VAL A 175 5.89 21.50 -4.90
CA VAL A 175 5.97 21.00 -3.51
C VAL A 175 4.62 21.16 -2.80
N GLY A 176 3.89 22.24 -3.06
CA GLY A 176 2.53 22.45 -2.55
C GLY A 176 1.54 21.37 -3.01
N ILE A 177 1.56 21.00 -4.30
CA ILE A 177 0.71 19.91 -4.84
C ILE A 177 1.03 18.58 -4.14
N TRP A 178 2.31 18.23 -4.06
CA TRP A 178 2.75 16.98 -3.44
C TRP A 178 2.47 16.92 -1.94
N THR A 179 2.59 18.05 -1.23
CA THR A 179 2.25 18.15 0.20
C THR A 179 0.74 17.96 0.42
N LEU A 180 -0.08 18.58 -0.43
CA LEU A 180 -1.53 18.42 -0.37
C LEU A 180 -1.96 16.97 -0.69
N ALA A 181 -1.29 16.34 -1.66
CA ALA A 181 -1.52 14.92 -1.97
C ALA A 181 -1.14 14.01 -0.79
N GLY A 182 -0.01 14.27 -0.14
CA GLY A 182 0.37 13.57 1.10
C GLY A 182 -0.66 13.76 2.21
N PHE A 183 -1.20 14.97 2.36
CA PHE A 183 -2.26 15.26 3.33
C PHE A 183 -3.55 14.46 3.03
N PHE A 184 -4.02 14.43 1.79
CA PHE A 184 -5.18 13.62 1.40
C PHE A 184 -4.93 12.13 1.62
N CYS A 185 -3.72 11.66 1.34
CA CYS A 185 -3.30 10.30 1.63
C CYS A 185 -3.42 9.97 3.14
N VAL A 186 -2.88 10.83 4.02
CA VAL A 186 -3.00 10.65 5.48
C VAL A 186 -4.45 10.64 5.92
N LEU A 187 -5.25 11.57 5.43
CA LEU A 187 -6.67 11.67 5.78
C LEU A 187 -7.43 10.39 5.40
N TYR A 188 -7.21 9.91 4.17
CA TYR A 188 -7.83 8.67 3.70
C TYR A 188 -7.38 7.47 4.55
N LEU A 189 -6.07 7.35 4.86
CA LEU A 189 -5.54 6.26 5.69
C LEU A 189 -6.14 6.24 7.09
N ILE A 190 -6.25 7.41 7.73
CA ILE A 190 -6.86 7.52 9.06
C ILE A 190 -8.31 7.05 9.00
N LEU A 191 -9.10 7.55 8.05
CA LEU A 191 -10.53 7.23 7.94
C LEU A 191 -10.77 5.75 7.62
N SER A 192 -10.03 5.20 6.65
CA SER A 192 -10.20 3.81 6.22
C SER A 192 -9.70 2.82 7.28
N CYS A 193 -8.53 3.06 7.89
CA CYS A 193 -8.02 2.21 8.98
C CYS A 193 -8.91 2.30 10.23
N ALA A 194 -9.45 3.49 10.54
CA ALA A 194 -10.37 3.65 11.67
C ALA A 194 -11.66 2.82 11.52
N LYS A 195 -12.09 2.54 10.29
CA LYS A 195 -13.28 1.73 10.01
C LYS A 195 -12.98 0.23 9.94
N VAL A 196 -11.89 -0.16 9.27
CA VAL A 196 -11.51 -1.58 9.08
C VAL A 196 -10.81 -2.16 10.33
N GLY A 197 -10.01 -1.33 11.02
CA GLY A 197 -9.26 -1.67 12.23
C GLY A 197 -7.99 -0.83 12.34
N PRO A 198 -7.78 -0.11 13.46
CA PRO A 198 -6.66 0.82 13.66
C PRO A 198 -5.29 0.21 13.41
N SER A 199 -5.10 -1.07 13.74
CA SER A 199 -3.83 -1.79 13.57
C SER A 199 -3.36 -1.89 12.12
N TYR A 200 -4.28 -1.79 11.13
CA TYR A 200 -3.93 -1.82 9.70
C TYR A 200 -2.98 -0.70 9.30
N ILE A 201 -3.02 0.47 9.98
CA ILE A 201 -2.11 1.58 9.69
C ILE A 201 -0.63 1.24 9.94
N ARG A 202 -0.34 0.19 10.73
CA ARG A 202 1.04 -0.28 10.98
C ARG A 202 1.62 -1.08 9.81
N ARG A 203 0.79 -1.51 8.88
CA ARG A 203 1.22 -2.34 7.75
C ARG A 203 2.00 -1.50 6.73
N PRO A 204 3.20 -1.92 6.32
CA PRO A 204 4.04 -1.16 5.38
C PRO A 204 3.39 -0.94 4.01
N ASP A 205 2.63 -1.92 3.53
CA ASP A 205 1.91 -1.88 2.26
C ASP A 205 0.79 -0.84 2.27
N VAL A 206 0.11 -0.68 3.40
CA VAL A 206 -0.94 0.33 3.62
C VAL A 206 -0.32 1.74 3.74
N PHE A 207 0.79 1.86 4.46
CA PHE A 207 1.47 3.13 4.71
C PHE A 207 2.35 3.60 3.54
N TYR A 208 2.57 2.78 2.53
CA TYR A 208 3.46 3.05 1.39
C TYR A 208 3.16 4.37 0.69
N GLY A 209 1.89 4.68 0.44
CA GLY A 209 1.48 5.91 -0.25
C GLY A 209 2.00 7.17 0.43
N LEU A 210 1.96 7.23 1.77
CA LEU A 210 2.52 8.36 2.50
C LEU A 210 4.04 8.46 2.33
N PHE A 211 4.76 7.33 2.35
CA PHE A 211 6.20 7.32 2.11
C PHE A 211 6.56 7.76 0.71
N PHE A 212 5.76 7.37 -0.28
CA PHE A 212 5.95 7.81 -1.66
C PHE A 212 5.88 9.34 -1.76
N PHE A 213 4.82 9.96 -1.25
CA PHE A 213 4.68 11.42 -1.27
C PHE A 213 5.80 12.11 -0.49
N LEU A 214 6.11 11.64 0.72
CA LEU A 214 7.19 12.18 1.54
C LEU A 214 8.54 12.09 0.80
N THR A 215 8.83 10.95 0.18
CA THR A 215 10.08 10.75 -0.58
C THR A 215 10.20 11.74 -1.73
N VAL A 216 9.13 11.95 -2.51
CA VAL A 216 9.16 12.91 -3.61
C VAL A 216 9.36 14.33 -3.10
N ILE A 217 8.66 14.74 -2.03
CA ILE A 217 8.84 16.05 -1.40
C ILE A 217 10.29 16.24 -0.92
N VAL A 218 10.86 15.24 -0.26
CA VAL A 218 12.26 15.27 0.21
C VAL A 218 13.25 15.34 -0.93
N LEU A 219 13.02 14.63 -2.04
CA LEU A 219 13.88 14.70 -3.23
C LEU A 219 13.81 16.09 -3.89
N MET A 220 12.63 16.68 -3.99
CA MET A 220 12.45 18.02 -4.55
C MET A 220 13.12 19.10 -3.68
N THR A 221 12.86 19.08 -2.38
CA THR A 221 13.42 20.03 -1.42
C THR A 221 14.92 19.82 -1.24
N GLY A 222 15.37 18.58 -1.13
CA GLY A 222 16.79 18.20 -1.06
C GLY A 222 17.57 18.61 -2.30
N SER A 223 16.99 18.46 -3.50
CA SER A 223 17.59 18.95 -4.75
C SER A 223 17.85 20.46 -4.71
N ALA A 224 16.91 21.25 -4.17
CA ALA A 224 17.10 22.69 -4.02
C ALA A 224 18.21 23.03 -3.01
N LEU A 225 18.30 22.27 -1.93
CA LEU A 225 19.37 22.42 -0.94
C LEU A 225 20.74 22.09 -1.54
N VAL A 226 20.85 20.96 -2.27
CA VAL A 226 22.09 20.51 -2.93
C VAL A 226 22.56 21.50 -4.02
N LYS A 227 21.62 22.10 -4.77
CA LYS A 227 21.97 23.16 -5.74
C LYS A 227 22.61 24.37 -5.06
N ARG A 228 22.21 24.68 -3.83
CA ARG A 228 22.70 25.83 -3.09
C ARG A 228 24.01 25.56 -2.34
N VAL A 229 24.19 24.33 -1.84
CA VAL A 229 25.37 23.93 -1.07
C VAL A 229 26.13 22.87 -1.86
N SER A 230 27.09 23.33 -2.68
CA SER A 230 27.80 22.46 -3.63
C SER A 230 28.51 21.26 -2.98
N PHE A 231 28.99 21.40 -1.75
CA PHE A 231 29.60 20.30 -0.98
C PHE A 231 28.64 19.11 -0.80
N LEU A 232 27.34 19.35 -0.67
CA LEU A 232 26.34 18.28 -0.53
C LEU A 232 26.25 17.37 -1.75
N LYS A 233 26.65 17.83 -2.95
CA LYS A 233 26.71 16.97 -4.14
C LYS A 233 27.67 15.80 -3.96
N LEU A 234 28.75 16.00 -3.23
CA LEU A 234 29.74 14.97 -2.95
C LEU A 234 29.31 14.05 -1.82
N VAL A 235 28.64 14.60 -0.79
CA VAL A 235 28.28 13.87 0.43
C VAL A 235 26.99 13.05 0.29
N MET A 236 26.03 13.53 -0.53
CA MET A 236 24.72 12.86 -0.69
C MET A 236 24.78 11.41 -1.14
N PRO A 237 25.62 11.01 -2.13
CA PRO A 237 25.73 9.59 -2.49
C PRO A 237 26.19 8.72 -1.32
N LEU A 238 27.15 9.21 -0.52
CA LEU A 238 27.64 8.49 0.65
C LEU A 238 26.54 8.33 1.71
N VAL A 239 25.78 9.41 1.98
CA VAL A 239 24.63 9.36 2.92
C VAL A 239 23.58 8.38 2.43
N LEU A 240 23.26 8.35 1.14
CA LEU A 240 22.32 7.38 0.57
C LEU A 240 22.82 5.93 0.71
N VAL A 241 24.08 5.67 0.46
CA VAL A 241 24.68 4.34 0.66
C VAL A 241 24.57 3.90 2.12
N ILE A 242 24.88 4.78 3.07
CA ILE A 242 24.76 4.48 4.51
C ILE A 242 23.30 4.17 4.89
N ILE A 243 22.34 4.97 4.42
CA ILE A 243 20.90 4.74 4.67
C ILE A 243 20.45 3.40 4.08
N LEU A 244 20.84 3.12 2.82
CA LEU A 244 20.43 1.88 2.14
C LEU A 244 21.07 0.65 2.78
N SER A 245 22.32 0.72 3.23
CA SER A 245 22.99 -0.38 3.92
C SER A 245 22.33 -0.68 5.28
N ASP A 246 21.94 0.34 6.01
CA ASP A 246 21.23 0.18 7.30
C ASP A 246 19.80 -0.39 7.12
N CYS A 247 19.16 -0.10 5.99
CA CYS A 247 17.86 -0.66 5.65
C CYS A 247 17.88 -2.16 5.33
N ASN A 248 19.06 -2.72 5.05
CA ASN A 248 19.22 -4.16 4.76
C ASN A 248 19.50 -5.02 6.00
N SER A 249 19.63 -4.43 7.18
CA SER A 249 19.90 -5.16 8.42
C SER A 249 18.66 -5.95 8.87
N PRO A 250 18.75 -7.28 9.05
CA PRO A 250 17.64 -8.09 9.54
C PRO A 250 17.11 -7.57 10.89
N GLY A 251 15.80 -7.48 11.03
CA GLY A 251 15.15 -7.07 12.29
C GLY A 251 15.11 -5.56 12.56
N ARG A 252 15.71 -4.71 11.70
CA ARG A 252 15.68 -3.24 11.86
C ARG A 252 14.83 -2.51 10.85
N THR A 253 14.23 -3.22 9.91
CA THR A 253 13.41 -2.61 8.87
C THR A 253 11.94 -2.79 9.19
N TRP A 254 11.24 -1.68 9.26
CA TRP A 254 9.78 -1.64 9.28
C TRP A 254 9.18 -2.19 7.96
N GLY A 255 9.75 -3.12 7.34
CA GLY A 255 9.37 -3.62 6.03
C GLY A 255 9.01 -5.10 5.98
N TYR A 256 9.11 -5.79 7.09
CA TYR A 256 8.65 -7.17 7.16
C TYR A 256 7.13 -7.16 7.43
N SER A 257 6.34 -7.08 6.35
CA SER A 257 4.93 -7.37 6.46
C SER A 257 4.75 -8.88 6.53
N THR A 258 4.03 -9.33 7.51
CA THR A 258 3.28 -10.58 7.58
C THR A 258 4.04 -11.91 7.62
N VAL A 259 5.28 -12.02 7.18
CA VAL A 259 5.97 -13.30 7.27
C VAL A 259 6.91 -13.26 8.45
N HIS A 260 6.47 -13.75 9.53
CA HIS A 260 7.13 -13.91 10.82
C HIS A 260 8.36 -14.85 10.75
N GLY A 261 9.26 -14.66 9.80
CA GLY A 261 10.49 -15.43 9.70
C GLY A 261 10.31 -16.91 9.36
N ILE A 262 9.08 -17.34 9.05
CA ILE A 262 8.81 -18.73 8.68
C ILE A 262 9.23 -18.95 7.22
N SER A 263 10.03 -19.98 6.99
CA SER A 263 10.44 -20.39 5.66
C SER A 263 9.22 -20.73 4.79
N PRO A 264 9.17 -20.33 3.49
CA PRO A 264 8.11 -20.76 2.57
C PRO A 264 7.95 -22.29 2.52
N ARG A 265 9.02 -23.03 2.72
CA ARG A 265 9.01 -24.49 2.81
C ARG A 265 8.21 -25.00 4.01
N ILE A 266 8.37 -24.37 5.17
CA ILE A 266 7.60 -24.70 6.38
C ILE A 266 6.12 -24.43 6.13
N VAL A 267 5.78 -23.26 5.55
CA VAL A 267 4.39 -22.92 5.19
C VAL A 267 3.80 -23.96 4.25
N ASN A 268 4.56 -24.39 3.24
CA ASN A 268 4.11 -25.42 2.29
C ASN A 268 3.88 -26.77 3.00
N ASN A 269 4.76 -27.18 3.91
CA ASN A 269 4.60 -28.41 4.67
C ASN A 269 3.34 -28.38 5.53
N ILE A 270 3.07 -27.25 6.20
CA ILE A 270 1.84 -27.10 7.02
C ILE A 270 0.60 -27.12 6.11
N ASN A 271 0.61 -26.44 4.98
CA ASN A 271 -0.52 -26.43 4.07
C ASN A 271 -0.79 -27.83 3.48
N ASN A 272 0.24 -28.59 3.14
CA ASN A 272 0.09 -29.97 2.69
C ASN A 272 -0.51 -30.85 3.77
N ASP A 273 -0.04 -30.72 5.02
CA ASP A 273 -0.59 -31.48 6.15
C ASP A 273 -2.08 -31.13 6.41
N ILE A 274 -2.48 -29.86 6.26
CA ILE A 274 -3.90 -29.46 6.33
C ILE A 274 -4.73 -30.15 5.26
N VAL A 275 -4.23 -30.17 4.01
CA VAL A 275 -4.91 -30.86 2.90
C VAL A 275 -5.00 -32.35 3.15
N ASP A 276 -3.95 -32.97 3.69
CA ASP A 276 -3.93 -34.40 4.00
C ASP A 276 -4.93 -34.75 5.11
N GLN A 277 -5.06 -33.93 6.16
CA GLN A 277 -6.08 -34.10 7.20
C GLN A 277 -7.51 -33.98 6.63
N LEU A 278 -7.76 -33.04 5.71
CA LEU A 278 -9.05 -32.92 5.03
C LEU A 278 -9.37 -34.16 4.18
N LYS A 279 -8.39 -34.66 3.40
CA LYS A 279 -8.56 -35.88 2.61
C LYS A 279 -8.78 -37.12 3.47
N GLU A 280 -8.16 -37.18 4.65
CA GLU A 280 -8.39 -38.26 5.59
C GLU A 280 -9.81 -38.21 6.17
N ALA A 281 -10.31 -37.02 6.52
CA ALA A 281 -11.68 -36.82 6.95
C ALA A 281 -12.69 -37.22 5.87
N GLU A 282 -12.39 -36.91 4.60
CA GLU A 282 -13.19 -37.33 3.45
C GLU A 282 -13.25 -38.85 3.31
N ARG A 283 -12.10 -39.53 3.37
CA ARG A 283 -12.02 -41.03 3.32
C ARG A 283 -12.80 -41.65 4.45
N ASN A 284 -12.82 -41.01 5.61
CA ASN A 284 -13.57 -41.48 6.78
C ASN A 284 -15.05 -41.05 6.77
N CYS A 285 -15.52 -40.49 5.64
CA CYS A 285 -16.90 -40.04 5.44
C CYS A 285 -17.36 -38.98 6.47
N MET A 286 -16.44 -38.20 7.05
CA MET A 286 -16.77 -37.16 8.03
C MET A 286 -17.32 -35.94 7.33
N ASP A 287 -18.33 -35.28 7.90
CA ASP A 287 -18.88 -34.02 7.37
C ASP A 287 -18.21 -32.78 7.98
N SER A 288 -17.57 -32.96 9.12
CA SER A 288 -16.78 -31.91 9.80
C SER A 288 -15.51 -32.48 10.41
N VAL A 289 -14.48 -31.61 10.57
CA VAL A 289 -13.17 -32.01 11.10
C VAL A 289 -12.53 -30.86 11.86
N ARG A 290 -11.80 -31.21 12.93
CA ARG A 290 -10.84 -30.32 13.58
C ARG A 290 -9.47 -30.55 12.97
N ILE A 291 -8.82 -29.48 12.52
CA ILE A 291 -7.49 -29.55 11.88
C ILE A 291 -6.43 -29.17 12.90
N PHE A 292 -5.44 -30.02 13.07
CA PHE A 292 -4.32 -29.77 13.96
C PHE A 292 -3.18 -29.09 13.20
N ILE A 293 -2.68 -27.95 13.73
CA ILE A 293 -1.58 -27.17 13.18
C ILE A 293 -0.45 -27.04 14.21
N PRO A 294 0.80 -26.75 13.79
CA PRO A 294 1.90 -26.53 14.73
C PRO A 294 1.60 -25.38 15.71
N LYS A 295 2.01 -25.57 16.95
CA LYS A 295 1.96 -24.53 17.98
C LYS A 295 3.16 -23.62 17.82
N MET A 296 2.93 -22.38 17.40
CA MET A 296 3.97 -21.38 17.19
C MET A 296 3.96 -20.37 18.34
N GLU A 297 5.03 -20.35 19.16
CA GLU A 297 5.17 -19.37 20.22
C GLU A 297 5.55 -18.00 19.66
N GLY A 298 4.90 -16.93 20.14
CA GLY A 298 5.24 -15.55 19.82
C GLY A 298 4.88 -15.07 18.41
N ILE A 299 4.22 -15.90 17.62
CA ILE A 299 3.72 -15.56 16.30
C ILE A 299 2.22 -15.34 16.40
N ASP A 300 1.79 -14.10 16.16
CA ASP A 300 0.38 -13.81 15.97
C ASP A 300 -0.10 -14.66 14.78
N ASN A 301 -1.03 -15.59 15.02
CA ASN A 301 -1.44 -16.66 14.08
C ASN A 301 -2.10 -16.14 12.79
N GLY A 302 -1.65 -14.99 12.27
CA GLY A 302 -2.20 -14.32 11.10
C GLY A 302 -2.24 -15.16 9.81
N LEU A 303 -1.42 -16.23 9.72
CA LEU A 303 -1.45 -17.19 8.61
C LEU A 303 -2.57 -18.24 8.77
N TYR A 304 -2.94 -18.55 10.01
CA TYR A 304 -3.91 -19.59 10.37
C TYR A 304 -4.95 -19.02 11.32
N ASN A 305 -5.52 -17.87 10.96
CA ASN A 305 -6.49 -17.19 11.79
C ASN A 305 -7.80 -17.97 11.83
N VAL A 306 -8.31 -18.22 13.03
CA VAL A 306 -9.50 -19.01 13.35
C VAL A 306 -10.77 -18.60 12.57
N ARG A 307 -10.84 -17.37 12.07
CA ARG A 307 -12.01 -16.83 11.34
C ARG A 307 -12.14 -17.29 9.88
N GLY A 308 -11.15 -17.98 9.32
CA GLY A 308 -11.19 -18.46 7.93
C GLY A 308 -11.46 -19.96 7.78
N ASN A 309 -11.72 -20.66 8.87
CA ASN A 309 -11.77 -22.12 8.90
C ASN A 309 -12.92 -22.68 8.06
N GLU A 310 -14.10 -22.08 8.14
CA GLU A 310 -15.29 -22.51 7.40
C GLU A 310 -15.07 -22.47 5.87
N ILE A 311 -14.22 -21.54 5.39
CA ILE A 311 -13.97 -21.33 3.97
C ILE A 311 -12.97 -22.34 3.40
N VAL A 312 -12.09 -22.95 4.21
CA VAL A 312 -11.00 -23.82 3.71
C VAL A 312 -11.58 -25.06 3.05
N GLY A 313 -12.47 -25.77 3.72
CA GLY A 313 -13.12 -26.98 3.17
C GLY A 313 -13.92 -26.67 1.91
N GLU A 314 -14.73 -25.61 1.95
CA GLU A 314 -15.52 -25.15 0.80
C GLU A 314 -14.63 -24.78 -0.39
N THR A 315 -13.52 -24.09 -0.15
CA THR A 315 -12.56 -23.72 -1.18
C THR A 315 -11.91 -24.95 -1.80
N MET A 316 -11.45 -25.91 -0.99
CA MET A 316 -10.84 -27.15 -1.48
C MET A 316 -11.83 -28.00 -2.27
N TRP A 317 -13.09 -28.05 -1.89
CA TRP A 317 -14.15 -28.68 -2.66
C TRP A 317 -14.41 -27.95 -3.99
N LYS A 318 -14.56 -26.64 -3.99
CA LYS A 318 -14.75 -25.84 -5.22
C LYS A 318 -13.59 -25.96 -6.20
N LEU A 319 -12.38 -26.15 -5.70
CA LEU A 319 -11.17 -26.38 -6.51
C LEU A 319 -11.01 -27.83 -6.96
N GLY A 320 -11.90 -28.74 -6.60
CA GLY A 320 -11.82 -30.14 -6.95
C GLY A 320 -10.72 -30.93 -6.22
N VAL A 321 -10.20 -30.41 -5.13
CA VAL A 321 -9.22 -31.10 -4.25
C VAL A 321 -9.92 -32.11 -3.35
N LEU A 322 -11.16 -31.81 -2.97
CA LEU A 322 -12.09 -32.68 -2.23
C LEU A 322 -13.31 -32.97 -3.10
N GLU A 323 -13.89 -34.16 -2.95
CA GLU A 323 -15.13 -34.56 -3.64
C GLU A 323 -16.38 -33.96 -2.99
N LYS A 324 -16.32 -33.69 -1.67
CA LYS A 324 -17.40 -33.04 -0.90
C LYS A 324 -16.90 -31.88 -0.06
N ASN A 325 -17.82 -30.99 0.31
CA ASN A 325 -17.51 -29.91 1.25
C ASN A 325 -17.41 -30.49 2.67
N ILE A 326 -16.25 -30.33 3.31
CA ILE A 326 -15.98 -30.70 4.69
C ILE A 326 -15.89 -29.45 5.53
N ILE A 327 -16.68 -29.35 6.59
CA ILE A 327 -16.68 -28.21 7.47
C ILE A 327 -15.47 -28.29 8.40
N VAL A 328 -14.60 -27.29 8.36
CA VAL A 328 -13.50 -27.15 9.32
C VAL A 328 -14.05 -26.44 10.56
N GLU A 329 -14.26 -27.18 11.63
CA GLU A 329 -14.80 -26.65 12.90
C GLU A 329 -13.81 -25.71 13.58
N GLU A 330 -12.53 -26.10 13.63
CA GLU A 330 -11.49 -25.38 14.35
C GLU A 330 -10.09 -25.74 13.86
N LEU A 331 -9.15 -24.78 13.86
CA LEU A 331 -7.73 -25.03 13.76
C LEU A 331 -7.14 -25.10 15.18
N VAL A 332 -6.68 -26.26 15.57
CA VAL A 332 -6.19 -26.54 16.93
C VAL A 332 -4.66 -26.53 16.93
N PRO A 333 -4.01 -25.57 17.61
CA PRO A 333 -2.57 -25.62 17.81
C PRO A 333 -2.15 -26.86 18.61
N SER A 334 -1.24 -27.68 18.06
CA SER A 334 -0.76 -28.92 18.68
C SER A 334 0.76 -28.98 18.65
N GLU A 335 1.35 -29.37 19.79
CA GLU A 335 2.80 -29.61 19.88
C GLU A 335 3.23 -30.82 19.05
N ASP A 336 2.35 -31.80 18.88
CA ASP A 336 2.60 -32.98 18.06
C ASP A 336 2.85 -32.67 16.59
N LYS A 337 2.40 -31.49 16.13
CA LYS A 337 2.62 -31.01 14.76
C LYS A 337 3.87 -30.15 14.61
N ASN A 338 4.63 -29.89 15.68
CA ASN A 338 5.81 -29.04 15.64
C ASN A 338 6.94 -29.59 14.77
N TYR A 339 6.96 -30.88 14.47
CA TYR A 339 7.89 -31.48 13.51
C TYR A 339 7.80 -30.82 12.11
N LEU A 340 6.65 -30.24 11.74
CA LEU A 340 6.48 -29.53 10.49
C LEU A 340 7.27 -28.22 10.45
N LEU A 341 7.65 -27.69 11.61
CA LEU A 341 8.49 -26.49 11.75
C LEU A 341 9.99 -26.78 11.54
N GLU A 342 10.36 -28.05 11.63
CA GLU A 342 11.75 -28.47 11.46
C GLU A 342 12.10 -28.46 9.96
N THR A 343 13.09 -27.69 9.59
CA THR A 343 13.69 -27.74 8.25
C THR A 343 14.58 -28.99 8.19
N GLY A 344 14.03 -30.11 7.79
CA GLY A 344 14.83 -31.28 7.44
C GLY A 344 15.85 -30.95 6.37
N PRO A 345 16.95 -31.73 6.26
CA PRO A 345 17.98 -31.50 5.25
C PRO A 345 17.35 -31.45 3.85
N LEU A 346 17.89 -30.56 3.02
CA LEU A 346 17.53 -30.45 1.60
C LEU A 346 17.79 -31.82 0.94
N SER A 347 16.74 -32.59 0.69
CA SER A 347 16.81 -33.79 -0.16
C SER A 347 16.68 -33.39 -1.61
#